data_6977646556c9ca355278169ab137aced
#
_entry.id   6977646556c9ca355278169ab137aced
#
_cell.length_a   1.000
_cell.length_b   1.000
_cell.length_c   1.000
_cell.angle_alpha   90.00
_cell.angle_beta   90.00
_cell.angle_gamma   90.00
#
_symmetry.space_group_name_H-M   'P 1'
#
loop_
_entity.id
_entity.type
_entity.pdbx_description
1 polymer ?
#
loop_
_entity_poly.entity_id
_entity_poly.type
_entity_poly.pdbx_seq_one_letter_code
_entity_poly.pdbx_strand_id
1 'polypeptide(L)'
;ILQNKVLFRNYLSEKGFNVPKAKGFETYSEAIKEIESFNFPIIVKPTDSAGSKGVTRVDDVEDLRKAFDLAISNSVSDRKVIVEEYIEQLGFSSDCDSFSVDSELKFVSFSNQYFDSKAENPYTPSAYSWPSFIDLKHQEELVSELKRLVKLLNLGTSIYNIETRVGTNGKPYIMEVSPRGGGNRLSEMLRYSTGTDLISHAVCAAIGDPFDELNMPSYNGYWAEIILHADMYGVFKEIIIDNNLFENNIIEVDMWVKKGDRVNSFRGANDAIGTLVARFDTENEMINFINNQSNSIKIIVE
;
A
#
# COMPACT_ATOMS: atom_id res chain seq x y z
N ILE A 1 -11.70 -7.92 13.42
CA ILE A 1 -12.34 -7.33 12.24
C ILE A 1 -11.25 -6.89 11.24
N LEU A 2 -10.28 -6.07 11.64
CA LEU A 2 -9.30 -5.48 10.71
C LEU A 2 -8.41 -6.51 9.98
N GLN A 3 -8.09 -7.65 10.59
CA GLN A 3 -7.21 -8.66 9.99
C GLN A 3 -7.91 -9.62 9.03
N ASN A 4 -9.24 -9.67 9.02
CA ASN A 4 -10.01 -10.53 8.13
C ASN A 4 -10.79 -9.68 7.13
N LYS A 5 -10.44 -9.78 5.85
CA LYS A 5 -10.98 -8.94 4.79
C LYS A 5 -12.50 -9.08 4.62
N VAL A 6 -13.07 -10.28 4.81
CA VAL A 6 -14.52 -10.51 4.72
C VAL A 6 -15.24 -9.82 5.87
N LEU A 7 -14.77 -10.01 7.11
CA LEU A 7 -15.34 -9.36 8.28
C LEU A 7 -15.24 -7.84 8.18
N PHE A 8 -14.14 -7.33 7.67
CA PHE A 8 -13.94 -5.90 7.48
C PHE A 8 -14.91 -5.32 6.44
N ARG A 9 -15.06 -5.97 5.26
CA ARG A 9 -16.02 -5.53 4.24
C ARG A 9 -17.47 -5.54 4.74
N ASN A 10 -17.86 -6.61 5.43
CA ASN A 10 -19.19 -6.70 6.02
C ASN A 10 -19.45 -5.58 7.03
N TYR A 11 -18.49 -5.34 7.93
CA TYR A 11 -18.60 -4.27 8.92
C TYR A 11 -18.72 -2.89 8.26
N LEU A 12 -17.87 -2.58 7.28
CA LEU A 12 -17.94 -1.31 6.55
C LEU A 12 -19.31 -1.15 5.86
N SER A 13 -19.81 -2.19 5.20
CA SER A 13 -21.12 -2.19 4.54
C SER A 13 -22.25 -1.94 5.54
N GLU A 14 -22.29 -2.66 6.66
CA GLU A 14 -23.28 -2.50 7.72
C GLU A 14 -23.28 -1.10 8.33
N LYS A 15 -22.12 -0.44 8.38
CA LYS A 15 -21.99 0.92 8.88
C LYS A 15 -22.15 2.00 7.81
N GLY A 16 -22.52 1.62 6.58
CA GLY A 16 -22.82 2.54 5.49
C GLY A 16 -21.60 3.23 4.88
N PHE A 17 -20.43 2.61 4.95
CA PHE A 17 -19.26 3.02 4.17
C PHE A 17 -19.37 2.55 2.72
N ASN A 18 -18.67 3.22 1.80
CA ASN A 18 -18.52 2.71 0.46
C ASN A 18 -17.63 1.46 0.47
N VAL A 19 -18.13 0.39 -0.09
CA VAL A 19 -17.40 -0.89 -0.25
C VAL A 19 -17.64 -1.45 -1.65
N PRO A 20 -16.68 -2.17 -2.24
CA PRO A 20 -16.97 -3.00 -3.39
C PRO A 20 -17.94 -4.10 -3.00
N LYS A 21 -18.74 -4.59 -3.92
CA LYS A 21 -19.44 -5.86 -3.69
C LYS A 21 -18.40 -6.94 -3.44
N ALA A 22 -18.53 -7.64 -2.33
CA ALA A 22 -17.55 -8.61 -1.88
C ALA A 22 -18.21 -9.80 -1.20
N LYS A 23 -17.62 -10.99 -1.37
CA LYS A 23 -18.07 -12.20 -0.66
C LYS A 23 -16.90 -13.15 -0.42
N GLY A 24 -16.91 -13.78 0.76
CA GLY A 24 -15.96 -14.84 1.12
C GLY A 24 -16.45 -16.22 0.68
N PHE A 25 -15.51 -17.07 0.24
CA PHE A 25 -15.76 -18.44 -0.18
C PHE A 25 -14.73 -19.40 0.41
N GLU A 26 -15.16 -20.58 0.78
CA GLU A 26 -14.28 -21.66 1.25
C GLU A 26 -13.82 -22.55 0.11
N THR A 27 -14.64 -22.67 -0.93
CA THR A 27 -14.35 -23.53 -2.08
C THR A 27 -14.61 -22.83 -3.42
N TYR A 28 -13.85 -23.22 -4.43
CA TYR A 28 -14.11 -22.78 -5.80
C TYR A 28 -15.53 -23.12 -6.26
N SER A 29 -16.07 -24.30 -5.86
CA SER A 29 -17.41 -24.74 -6.23
C SER A 29 -18.53 -23.84 -5.69
N GLU A 30 -18.29 -23.15 -4.57
CA GLU A 30 -19.18 -22.11 -4.06
C GLU A 30 -19.04 -20.83 -4.87
N ALA A 31 -17.79 -20.40 -5.11
CA ALA A 31 -17.50 -19.16 -5.83
C ALA A 31 -18.10 -19.17 -7.23
N ILE A 32 -17.89 -20.23 -8.02
CA ILE A 32 -18.36 -20.31 -9.40
C ILE A 32 -19.89 -20.27 -9.52
N LYS A 33 -20.65 -20.76 -8.53
CA LYS A 33 -22.11 -20.72 -8.54
C LYS A 33 -22.69 -19.31 -8.38
N GLU A 34 -21.91 -18.43 -7.75
CA GLU A 34 -22.34 -17.08 -7.45
C GLU A 34 -21.66 -16.02 -8.29
N ILE A 35 -20.69 -16.41 -9.12
CA ILE A 35 -19.84 -15.47 -9.85
C ILE A 35 -20.62 -14.59 -10.84
N GLU A 36 -21.71 -15.09 -11.39
CA GLU A 36 -22.59 -14.33 -12.29
C GLU A 36 -23.23 -13.11 -11.61
N SER A 37 -23.26 -13.11 -10.28
CA SER A 37 -23.74 -11.96 -9.51
C SER A 37 -22.78 -10.80 -9.42
N PHE A 38 -21.49 -11.00 -9.81
CA PHE A 38 -20.43 -9.98 -9.76
C PHE A 38 -20.24 -9.33 -11.12
N ASN A 39 -19.93 -8.04 -11.13
CA ASN A 39 -19.49 -7.32 -12.30
C ASN A 39 -17.98 -7.47 -12.46
N PHE A 40 -17.56 -7.99 -13.61
CA PHE A 40 -16.13 -8.05 -13.95
C PHE A 40 -15.60 -6.69 -14.42
N PRO A 41 -14.30 -6.41 -14.15
CA PRO A 41 -13.31 -7.27 -13.52
C PRO A 41 -13.52 -7.41 -12.00
N ILE A 42 -13.01 -8.51 -11.45
CA ILE A 42 -13.03 -8.79 -10.01
C ILE A 42 -11.61 -8.99 -9.47
N ILE A 43 -11.47 -8.82 -8.15
CA ILE A 43 -10.25 -9.19 -7.42
C ILE A 43 -10.51 -10.45 -6.61
N VAL A 44 -9.61 -11.40 -6.75
CA VAL A 44 -9.58 -12.67 -5.99
C VAL A 44 -8.34 -12.65 -5.11
N LYS A 45 -8.50 -12.80 -3.79
CA LYS A 45 -7.38 -12.73 -2.83
C LYS A 45 -7.64 -13.54 -1.57
N PRO A 46 -6.58 -13.95 -0.82
CA PRO A 46 -6.74 -14.58 0.49
C PRO A 46 -7.41 -13.61 1.49
N THR A 47 -8.19 -14.14 2.43
CA THR A 47 -8.83 -13.32 3.46
C THR A 47 -7.85 -12.82 4.52
N ASP A 48 -6.72 -13.52 4.72
CA ASP A 48 -5.80 -13.40 5.86
C ASP A 48 -4.32 -13.16 5.48
N SER A 49 -4.03 -12.83 4.22
CA SER A 49 -2.68 -12.53 3.75
C SER A 49 -2.44 -11.02 3.58
N ALA A 50 -1.17 -10.61 3.59
CA ALA A 50 -0.70 -9.24 3.42
C ALA A 50 0.38 -9.14 2.33
N GLY A 51 0.71 -7.90 1.88
CA GLY A 51 1.76 -7.64 0.89
C GLY A 51 1.43 -8.16 -0.50
N SER A 52 0.19 -8.02 -0.93
CA SER A 52 -0.34 -8.41 -2.26
C SER A 52 -0.15 -9.90 -2.64
N LYS A 53 0.18 -10.77 -1.67
CA LYS A 53 0.38 -12.20 -1.92
C LYS A 53 -0.94 -12.88 -2.29
N GLY A 54 -0.96 -13.55 -3.45
CA GLY A 54 -2.15 -14.26 -3.93
C GLY A 54 -3.29 -13.36 -4.41
N VAL A 55 -3.03 -12.07 -4.61
CA VAL A 55 -3.99 -11.12 -5.19
C VAL A 55 -3.95 -11.23 -6.70
N THR A 56 -5.11 -11.46 -7.31
CA THR A 56 -5.25 -11.58 -8.77
C THR A 56 -6.46 -10.78 -9.24
N ARG A 57 -6.28 -9.97 -10.26
CA ARG A 57 -7.39 -9.41 -11.04
C ARG A 57 -7.83 -10.46 -12.05
N VAL A 58 -9.12 -10.66 -12.14
CA VAL A 58 -9.76 -11.60 -13.05
C VAL A 58 -10.71 -10.82 -13.94
N ASP A 59 -10.41 -10.79 -15.22
CA ASP A 59 -11.21 -10.06 -16.23
C ASP A 59 -12.26 -10.99 -16.87
N ASP A 60 -12.03 -12.32 -16.85
CA ASP A 60 -12.94 -13.33 -17.37
C ASP A 60 -13.10 -14.49 -16.40
N VAL A 61 -14.29 -15.11 -16.40
CA VAL A 61 -14.62 -16.25 -15.53
C VAL A 61 -13.71 -17.47 -15.74
N GLU A 62 -13.14 -17.62 -16.93
CA GLU A 62 -12.22 -18.72 -17.26
C GLU A 62 -10.95 -18.70 -16.38
N ASP A 63 -10.48 -17.52 -15.96
CA ASP A 63 -9.31 -17.37 -15.11
C ASP A 63 -9.61 -17.51 -13.60
N LEU A 64 -10.89 -17.57 -13.22
CA LEU A 64 -11.31 -17.61 -11.81
C LEU A 64 -10.68 -18.80 -11.07
N ARG A 65 -10.62 -19.96 -11.69
CA ARG A 65 -10.07 -21.18 -11.05
C ARG A 65 -8.61 -21.01 -10.67
N LYS A 66 -7.80 -20.50 -11.59
CA LYS A 66 -6.38 -20.25 -11.35
C LYS A 66 -6.16 -19.23 -10.25
N ALA A 67 -6.92 -18.12 -10.29
CA ALA A 67 -6.86 -17.08 -9.26
C ALA A 67 -7.27 -17.60 -7.88
N PHE A 68 -8.32 -18.43 -7.82
CA PHE A 68 -8.79 -19.02 -6.57
C PHE A 68 -7.75 -19.97 -5.94
N ASP A 69 -7.15 -20.86 -6.75
CA ASP A 69 -6.13 -21.80 -6.29
C ASP A 69 -4.87 -21.06 -5.82
N LEU A 70 -4.48 -19.96 -6.51
CA LEU A 70 -3.38 -19.10 -6.09
C LEU A 70 -3.68 -18.41 -4.75
N ALA A 71 -4.89 -17.87 -4.59
CA ALA A 71 -5.30 -17.23 -3.33
C ALA A 71 -5.29 -18.23 -2.16
N ILE A 72 -5.82 -19.44 -2.34
CA ILE A 72 -5.78 -20.50 -1.32
C ILE A 72 -4.35 -20.89 -0.94
N SER A 73 -3.44 -20.98 -1.91
CA SER A 73 -2.04 -21.33 -1.66
C SER A 73 -1.27 -20.26 -0.88
N ASN A 74 -1.75 -19.02 -0.88
CA ASN A 74 -1.17 -17.87 -0.16
C ASN A 74 -1.94 -17.49 1.11
N SER A 75 -3.00 -18.19 1.48
CA SER A 75 -3.68 -18.02 2.76
C SER A 75 -2.78 -18.51 3.90
N VAL A 76 -2.76 -17.75 5.00
CA VAL A 76 -1.90 -18.05 6.16
C VAL A 76 -2.52 -19.13 7.05
N SER A 77 -3.83 -19.07 7.30
CA SER A 77 -4.47 -19.96 8.29
C SER A 77 -5.87 -20.45 7.92
N ASP A 78 -6.76 -19.57 7.43
CA ASP A 78 -8.18 -19.89 7.32
C ASP A 78 -8.56 -20.57 5.98
N ARG A 79 -7.64 -20.57 5.00
CA ARG A 79 -7.82 -21.14 3.66
C ARG A 79 -9.10 -20.66 2.98
N LYS A 80 -9.45 -19.39 3.19
CA LYS A 80 -10.59 -18.73 2.57
C LYS A 80 -10.17 -17.67 1.58
N VAL A 81 -11.02 -17.46 0.60
CA VAL A 81 -10.82 -16.49 -0.47
C VAL A 81 -11.93 -15.45 -0.41
N ILE A 82 -11.59 -14.19 -0.57
CA ILE A 82 -12.56 -13.14 -0.84
C ILE A 82 -12.54 -12.79 -2.33
N VAL A 83 -13.72 -12.69 -2.92
CA VAL A 83 -13.96 -12.16 -4.26
C VAL A 83 -14.59 -10.79 -4.10
N GLU A 84 -14.01 -9.78 -4.76
CA GLU A 84 -14.47 -8.38 -4.70
C GLU A 84 -14.61 -7.82 -6.11
N GLU A 85 -15.64 -7.00 -6.39
CA GLU A 85 -15.66 -6.20 -7.62
C GLU A 85 -14.47 -5.24 -7.63
N TYR A 86 -13.81 -5.10 -8.76
CA TYR A 86 -12.68 -4.20 -8.89
C TYR A 86 -13.13 -2.75 -8.85
N ILE A 87 -12.54 -1.97 -7.97
CA ILE A 87 -12.75 -0.52 -7.94
C ILE A 87 -11.69 0.12 -8.82
N GLU A 88 -12.10 0.55 -10.01
CA GLU A 88 -11.24 1.34 -10.87
C GLU A 88 -10.96 2.69 -10.21
N GLN A 89 -9.66 3.02 -10.10
CA GLN A 89 -9.24 4.21 -9.36
C GLN A 89 -9.28 5.48 -10.22
N LEU A 90 -9.67 6.57 -9.59
CA LEU A 90 -9.50 7.92 -10.11
C LEU A 90 -8.16 8.46 -9.59
N GLY A 91 -7.17 8.61 -10.47
CA GLY A 91 -5.82 9.02 -10.08
C GLY A 91 -5.05 7.92 -9.34
N PHE A 92 -4.48 8.24 -8.18
CA PHE A 92 -3.65 7.34 -7.39
C PHE A 92 -4.44 6.66 -6.26
N SER A 93 -4.09 5.42 -5.95
CA SER A 93 -4.38 4.85 -4.63
C SER A 93 -3.35 5.33 -3.63
N SER A 94 -3.71 5.26 -2.35
CA SER A 94 -2.85 5.65 -1.25
C SER A 94 -2.72 4.51 -0.25
N ASP A 95 -1.51 4.26 0.18
CA ASP A 95 -1.16 3.40 1.30
C ASP A 95 -0.23 4.21 2.21
N CYS A 96 -0.69 4.58 3.40
CA CYS A 96 0.06 5.45 4.28
C CYS A 96 -0.28 5.23 5.74
N ASP A 97 0.59 5.72 6.63
CA ASP A 97 0.38 5.60 8.05
C ASP A 97 -0.42 6.78 8.61
N SER A 98 -1.21 6.46 9.62
CA SER A 98 -2.07 7.38 10.36
C SER A 98 -1.99 7.10 11.86
N PHE A 99 -2.41 8.05 12.69
CA PHE A 99 -2.35 7.90 14.14
C PHE A 99 -3.60 8.47 14.81
N SER A 100 -4.14 7.73 15.79
CA SER A 100 -5.20 8.22 16.68
C SER A 100 -4.72 8.35 18.12
N VAL A 101 -5.34 9.27 18.86
CA VAL A 101 -5.22 9.41 20.30
C VAL A 101 -6.62 9.34 20.88
N ASP A 102 -6.85 8.42 21.83
CA ASP A 102 -8.14 8.21 22.48
C ASP A 102 -9.30 8.03 21.47
N SER A 103 -9.05 7.28 20.40
CA SER A 103 -10.00 7.04 19.30
C SER A 103 -10.38 8.29 18.50
N GLU A 104 -9.57 9.34 18.57
CA GLU A 104 -9.64 10.50 17.70
C GLU A 104 -8.47 10.47 16.70
N LEU A 105 -8.76 10.44 15.41
CA LEU A 105 -7.74 10.48 14.36
C LEU A 105 -7.06 11.86 14.35
N LYS A 106 -5.78 11.91 14.75
CA LYS A 106 -4.99 13.15 14.90
C LYS A 106 -4.06 13.39 13.71
N PHE A 107 -3.54 12.31 13.13
CA PHE A 107 -2.65 12.38 11.98
C PHE A 107 -3.14 11.42 10.92
N VAL A 108 -3.26 11.88 9.69
CA VAL A 108 -3.48 11.03 8.51
C VAL A 108 -2.72 11.63 7.33
N SER A 109 -1.97 10.79 6.66
CA SER A 109 -1.27 11.14 5.42
C SER A 109 -1.85 10.34 4.27
N PHE A 110 -1.70 10.84 3.06
CA PHE A 110 -1.96 10.13 1.83
C PHE A 110 -0.70 10.17 0.96
N SER A 111 -0.37 9.02 0.38
CA SER A 111 0.70 8.89 -0.61
C SER A 111 0.13 8.80 -2.01
N ASN A 112 1.00 8.85 -3.01
CA ASN A 112 0.72 8.33 -4.33
C ASN A 112 1.43 7.00 -4.47
N GLN A 113 0.69 5.96 -4.77
CA GLN A 113 1.21 4.59 -4.88
C GLN A 113 1.45 4.25 -6.36
N TYR A 114 2.65 3.77 -6.66
CA TYR A 114 3.06 3.39 -8.02
C TYR A 114 3.32 1.90 -8.10
N PHE A 115 3.15 1.35 -9.29
CA PHE A 115 3.29 -0.07 -9.58
C PHE A 115 4.15 -0.27 -10.81
N ASP A 116 5.00 -1.29 -10.81
CA ASP A 116 5.74 -1.68 -12.00
C ASP A 116 4.91 -2.68 -12.82
N SER A 117 4.42 -2.24 -13.97
CA SER A 117 3.64 -3.08 -14.88
C SER A 117 4.43 -4.23 -15.51
N LYS A 118 5.77 -4.22 -15.42
CA LYS A 118 6.65 -5.27 -15.91
C LYS A 118 6.97 -6.31 -14.83
N ALA A 119 6.68 -5.99 -13.55
CA ALA A 119 6.87 -6.93 -12.46
C ALA A 119 6.03 -8.20 -12.66
N GLU A 120 6.51 -9.33 -12.16
CA GLU A 120 5.78 -10.60 -12.19
C GLU A 120 4.43 -10.49 -11.45
N ASN A 121 4.36 -9.66 -10.40
CA ASN A 121 3.11 -9.25 -9.76
C ASN A 121 2.92 -7.73 -9.87
N PRO A 122 2.15 -7.25 -10.85
CA PRO A 122 1.95 -5.82 -11.09
C PRO A 122 1.08 -5.11 -10.02
N TYR A 123 0.62 -5.81 -9.00
CA TYR A 123 -0.14 -5.26 -7.86
C TYR A 123 0.74 -5.04 -6.63
N THR A 124 2.05 -5.30 -6.73
CA THR A 124 2.99 -4.98 -5.66
C THR A 124 3.51 -3.55 -5.86
N PRO A 125 3.37 -2.67 -4.87
CA PRO A 125 3.89 -1.32 -4.98
C PRO A 125 5.39 -1.30 -5.25
N SER A 126 5.82 -0.47 -6.19
CA SER A 126 7.23 -0.29 -6.60
C SER A 126 7.78 1.08 -6.21
N ALA A 127 6.92 2.05 -5.93
CA ALA A 127 7.31 3.35 -5.41
C ALA A 127 6.14 4.03 -4.70
N TYR A 128 6.48 5.04 -3.89
CA TYR A 128 5.55 5.96 -3.25
C TYR A 128 6.03 7.40 -3.41
N SER A 129 5.10 8.36 -3.38
CA SER A 129 5.47 9.78 -3.33
C SER A 129 4.55 10.61 -2.44
N TRP A 130 5.09 11.73 -1.95
CA TRP A 130 4.40 12.73 -1.12
C TRP A 130 4.77 14.14 -1.56
N PRO A 131 3.83 15.12 -1.39
CA PRO A 131 2.44 14.99 -0.98
C PRO A 131 1.58 14.23 -1.98
N SER A 132 0.36 13.84 -1.56
CA SER A 132 -0.60 13.12 -2.43
C SER A 132 -1.16 14.03 -3.52
N PHE A 133 -1.41 13.44 -4.69
CA PHE A 133 -2.11 14.06 -5.82
C PHE A 133 -3.61 13.77 -5.84
N ILE A 134 -4.15 13.09 -4.84
CA ILE A 134 -5.59 12.98 -4.67
C ILE A 134 -6.17 14.37 -4.45
N ASP A 135 -7.23 14.74 -5.18
CA ASP A 135 -7.89 16.04 -5.02
C ASP A 135 -8.24 16.32 -3.55
N LEU A 136 -8.01 17.55 -3.09
CA LEU A 136 -8.25 17.97 -1.70
C LEU A 136 -9.65 17.60 -1.21
N LYS A 137 -10.68 17.77 -2.05
CA LYS A 137 -12.04 17.35 -1.74
C LYS A 137 -12.13 15.89 -1.36
N HIS A 138 -11.49 15.01 -2.12
CA HIS A 138 -11.51 13.57 -1.85
C HIS A 138 -10.63 13.20 -0.65
N GLN A 139 -9.53 13.93 -0.42
CA GLN A 139 -8.76 13.77 0.81
C GLN A 139 -9.60 14.13 2.04
N GLU A 140 -10.37 15.22 2.02
CA GLU A 140 -11.28 15.62 3.10
C GLU A 140 -12.38 14.57 3.34
N GLU A 141 -12.96 14.03 2.27
CA GLU A 141 -13.95 12.94 2.35
C GLU A 141 -13.34 11.69 2.99
N LEU A 142 -12.15 11.27 2.56
CA LEU A 142 -11.41 10.13 3.14
C LEU A 142 -11.08 10.37 4.61
N VAL A 143 -10.60 11.55 4.98
CA VAL A 143 -10.33 11.93 6.39
C VAL A 143 -11.60 11.82 7.23
N SER A 144 -12.74 12.29 6.71
CA SER A 144 -14.03 12.20 7.41
C SER A 144 -14.45 10.75 7.66
N GLU A 145 -14.35 9.90 6.63
CA GLU A 145 -14.66 8.47 6.75
C GLU A 145 -13.69 7.74 7.70
N LEU A 146 -12.40 8.06 7.65
CA LEU A 146 -11.42 7.48 8.57
C LEU A 146 -11.64 7.90 10.01
N LYS A 147 -11.96 9.17 10.28
CA LYS A 147 -12.35 9.65 11.61
C LYS A 147 -13.57 8.89 12.14
N ARG A 148 -14.56 8.69 11.28
CA ARG A 148 -15.77 7.93 11.62
C ARG A 148 -15.44 6.47 11.93
N LEU A 149 -14.59 5.82 11.13
CA LEU A 149 -14.18 4.43 11.32
C LEU A 149 -13.40 4.23 12.64
N VAL A 150 -12.38 5.06 12.88
CA VAL A 150 -11.57 5.02 14.11
C VAL A 150 -12.44 5.11 15.35
N LYS A 151 -13.43 6.02 15.36
CA LYS A 151 -14.37 6.20 16.46
C LYS A 151 -15.32 5.02 16.62
N LEU A 152 -15.88 4.50 15.52
CA LEU A 152 -16.81 3.36 15.54
C LEU A 152 -16.15 2.07 16.05
N LEU A 153 -14.89 1.86 15.71
CA LEU A 153 -14.12 0.70 16.15
C LEU A 153 -13.47 0.88 17.54
N ASN A 154 -13.53 2.09 18.10
CA ASN A 154 -12.88 2.46 19.36
C ASN A 154 -11.40 2.05 19.38
N LEU A 155 -10.65 2.49 18.37
CA LEU A 155 -9.29 2.00 18.12
C LEU A 155 -8.23 2.53 19.11
N GLY A 156 -8.61 3.43 20.03
CA GLY A 156 -7.72 3.94 21.10
C GLY A 156 -6.58 4.81 20.59
N THR A 157 -5.44 4.71 21.24
CA THR A 157 -4.20 5.43 20.87
C THR A 157 -3.25 4.46 20.18
N SER A 158 -3.06 4.63 18.87
CA SER A 158 -2.24 3.71 18.08
C SER A 158 -1.93 4.27 16.69
N ILE A 159 -0.91 3.66 16.06
CA ILE A 159 -0.58 3.81 14.66
C ILE A 159 -1.39 2.82 13.80
N TYR A 160 -1.75 3.23 12.59
CA TYR A 160 -2.45 2.40 11.61
C TYR A 160 -1.82 2.59 10.23
N ASN A 161 -1.65 1.50 9.52
CA ASN A 161 -1.43 1.55 8.08
C ASN A 161 -2.78 1.45 7.38
N ILE A 162 -3.06 2.38 6.49
CA ILE A 162 -4.37 2.55 5.85
C ILE A 162 -4.20 2.61 4.34
N GLU A 163 -4.86 1.68 3.64
CA GLU A 163 -5.00 1.73 2.19
C GLU A 163 -6.34 2.35 1.81
N THR A 164 -6.30 3.37 0.95
CA THR A 164 -7.49 4.06 0.47
C THR A 164 -7.46 4.22 -1.05
N ARG A 165 -8.65 4.42 -1.62
CA ARG A 165 -8.82 4.66 -3.05
C ARG A 165 -10.02 5.56 -3.30
N VAL A 166 -9.92 6.42 -4.31
CA VAL A 166 -11.08 7.09 -4.89
C VAL A 166 -11.46 6.35 -6.16
N GLY A 167 -12.69 5.90 -6.26
CA GLY A 167 -13.17 5.22 -7.46
C GLY A 167 -13.47 6.22 -8.59
N THR A 168 -13.51 5.74 -9.84
CA THR A 168 -13.94 6.55 -11.01
C THR A 168 -15.37 7.07 -10.89
N ASN A 169 -16.16 6.48 -9.98
CA ASN A 169 -17.49 6.98 -9.59
C ASN A 169 -17.43 8.17 -8.60
N GLY A 170 -16.23 8.68 -8.29
CA GLY A 170 -16.00 9.80 -7.37
C GLY A 170 -16.20 9.45 -5.88
N LYS A 171 -16.34 8.18 -5.52
CA LYS A 171 -16.55 7.78 -4.12
C LYS A 171 -15.25 7.39 -3.43
N PRO A 172 -15.04 7.80 -2.17
CA PRO A 172 -13.92 7.33 -1.36
C PRO A 172 -14.16 5.90 -0.85
N TYR A 173 -13.11 5.09 -0.85
CA TYR A 173 -13.10 3.71 -0.35
C TYR A 173 -11.94 3.51 0.62
N ILE A 174 -12.24 2.91 1.78
CA ILE A 174 -11.23 2.39 2.71
C ILE A 174 -11.00 0.92 2.32
N MET A 175 -9.84 0.65 1.75
CA MET A 175 -9.53 -0.68 1.22
C MET A 175 -9.01 -1.62 2.30
N GLU A 176 -8.11 -1.16 3.16
CA GLU A 176 -7.54 -1.93 4.27
C GLU A 176 -7.15 -0.99 5.41
N VAL A 177 -7.26 -1.48 6.65
CA VAL A 177 -6.71 -0.85 7.85
C VAL A 177 -6.00 -1.91 8.67
N SER A 178 -4.70 -1.73 8.84
CA SER A 178 -3.88 -2.61 9.68
C SER A 178 -3.48 -1.88 10.96
N PRO A 179 -3.68 -2.46 12.16
CA PRO A 179 -3.35 -1.81 13.43
C PRO A 179 -1.85 -1.88 13.74
N ARG A 180 -1.04 -1.38 12.82
CA ARG A 180 0.43 -1.30 12.86
C ARG A 180 0.92 -0.29 11.85
N GLY A 181 2.16 0.16 11.96
CA GLY A 181 2.83 0.91 10.91
C GLY A 181 2.98 0.11 9.61
N GLY A 182 2.99 0.78 8.50
CA GLY A 182 3.15 0.20 7.17
C GLY A 182 4.53 -0.41 6.95
N GLY A 183 4.62 -1.25 5.91
CA GLY A 183 5.88 -1.70 5.35
C GLY A 183 6.56 -0.61 4.51
N ASN A 184 7.63 -0.99 3.82
CA ASN A 184 8.30 -0.09 2.86
C ASN A 184 8.65 1.29 3.46
N ARG A 185 9.04 1.32 4.76
CA ARG A 185 9.50 2.53 5.45
C ARG A 185 8.49 3.71 5.48
N LEU A 186 7.19 3.45 5.31
CA LEU A 186 6.18 4.53 5.21
C LEU A 186 6.24 5.54 6.38
N SER A 187 6.35 5.05 7.64
CA SER A 187 6.49 5.94 8.80
C SER A 187 7.79 6.77 8.77
N GLU A 188 8.89 6.21 8.27
CA GLU A 188 10.15 6.95 8.11
C GLU A 188 10.04 8.00 7.01
N MET A 189 9.36 7.69 5.91
CA MET A 189 9.08 8.66 4.85
C MET A 189 8.24 9.82 5.37
N LEU A 190 7.27 9.56 6.26
CA LEU A 190 6.52 10.63 6.92
C LEU A 190 7.42 11.50 7.82
N ARG A 191 8.36 10.90 8.53
CA ARG A 191 9.36 11.66 9.29
C ARG A 191 10.22 12.56 8.39
N TYR A 192 10.67 12.06 7.24
CA TYR A 192 11.42 12.87 6.26
C TYR A 192 10.57 14.00 5.69
N SER A 193 9.36 13.69 5.24
CA SER A 193 8.53 14.62 4.48
C SER A 193 7.75 15.63 5.34
N THR A 194 7.45 15.30 6.60
CA THR A 194 6.63 16.14 7.50
C THR A 194 7.31 16.53 8.81
N GLY A 195 8.41 15.84 9.17
CA GLY A 195 9.05 15.97 10.48
C GLY A 195 8.38 15.17 11.60
N THR A 196 7.25 14.49 11.35
CA THR A 196 6.51 13.76 12.38
C THR A 196 6.99 12.31 12.48
N ASP A 197 7.51 11.90 13.64
CA ASP A 197 8.00 10.56 13.91
C ASP A 197 6.90 9.68 14.54
N LEU A 198 6.07 9.07 13.69
CA LEU A 198 4.98 8.19 14.15
C LEU A 198 5.49 6.92 14.85
N ILE A 199 6.71 6.47 14.58
CA ILE A 199 7.31 5.31 15.26
C ILE A 199 7.57 5.67 16.72
N SER A 200 8.19 6.81 16.98
CA SER A 200 8.41 7.31 18.34
C SER A 200 7.10 7.49 19.09
N HIS A 201 6.08 8.08 18.46
CA HIS A 201 4.74 8.22 19.06
C HIS A 201 4.11 6.87 19.41
N ALA A 202 4.24 5.87 18.52
CA ALA A 202 3.71 4.54 18.78
C ALA A 202 4.43 3.84 19.95
N VAL A 203 5.74 4.00 20.08
CA VAL A 203 6.51 3.47 21.22
C VAL A 203 6.09 4.15 22.51
N CYS A 204 6.07 5.48 22.55
CA CYS A 204 5.65 6.24 23.75
C CYS A 204 4.22 5.85 24.16
N ALA A 205 3.28 5.77 23.22
CA ALA A 205 1.91 5.32 23.50
C ALA A 205 1.84 3.91 24.09
N ALA A 206 2.68 2.99 23.60
CA ALA A 206 2.69 1.60 24.07
C ALA A 206 3.23 1.45 25.50
N ILE A 207 4.18 2.29 25.91
CA ILE A 207 4.78 2.24 27.26
C ILE A 207 4.15 3.24 28.24
N GLY A 208 3.18 4.07 27.76
CA GLY A 208 2.49 5.06 28.58
C GLY A 208 3.30 6.34 28.83
N ASP A 209 4.32 6.61 28.04
CA ASP A 209 5.09 7.85 28.09
C ASP A 209 4.39 8.98 27.35
N PRO A 210 4.57 10.24 27.77
CA PRO A 210 4.05 11.39 27.03
C PRO A 210 4.74 11.51 25.66
N PHE A 211 4.02 12.02 24.69
CA PHE A 211 4.54 12.37 23.36
C PHE A 211 3.96 13.72 22.90
N ASP A 212 4.60 14.30 21.88
CA ASP A 212 4.21 15.61 21.36
C ASP A 212 2.81 15.55 20.72
N GLU A 213 2.13 16.70 20.69
CA GLU A 213 0.83 16.82 20.04
C GLU A 213 0.95 16.57 18.55
N LEU A 214 0.08 15.67 18.04
CA LEU A 214 -0.01 15.36 16.63
C LEU A 214 -0.97 16.30 15.91
N ASN A 215 -0.48 16.84 14.79
CA ASN A 215 -1.27 17.66 13.87
C ASN A 215 -1.33 17.02 12.50
N MET A 216 -2.29 17.43 11.66
CA MET A 216 -2.34 17.03 10.26
C MET A 216 -1.04 17.37 9.55
N PRO A 217 -0.55 16.51 8.62
CA PRO A 217 0.78 16.67 8.02
C PRO A 217 0.93 17.96 7.21
N SER A 218 2.10 18.59 7.35
CA SER A 218 2.57 19.67 6.50
C SER A 218 3.87 19.21 5.83
N TYR A 219 3.91 19.19 4.50
CA TYR A 219 5.02 18.62 3.75
C TYR A 219 6.10 19.67 3.44
N ASN A 220 7.37 19.26 3.52
CA ASN A 220 8.55 20.08 3.22
C ASN A 220 9.22 19.61 1.91
N GLY A 221 8.69 19.98 0.78
CA GLY A 221 9.15 19.55 -0.55
C GLY A 221 8.40 18.33 -1.07
N TYR A 222 8.94 17.72 -2.12
CA TYR A 222 8.36 16.58 -2.83
C TYR A 222 9.26 15.37 -2.65
N TRP A 223 8.71 14.28 -2.16
CA TRP A 223 9.46 13.11 -1.73
C TRP A 223 9.04 11.87 -2.49
N ALA A 224 10.02 11.06 -2.85
CA ALA A 224 9.80 9.76 -3.46
C ALA A 224 10.57 8.67 -2.71
N GLU A 225 9.92 7.53 -2.52
CA GLU A 225 10.55 6.28 -2.14
C GLU A 225 10.47 5.33 -3.33
N ILE A 226 11.61 4.76 -3.72
CA ILE A 226 11.68 3.70 -4.71
C ILE A 226 12.00 2.39 -4.02
N ILE A 227 11.17 1.38 -4.26
CA ILE A 227 11.41 0.01 -3.81
C ILE A 227 12.31 -0.65 -4.83
N LEU A 228 13.59 -0.79 -4.48
CA LEU A 228 14.59 -1.39 -5.35
C LEU A 228 14.33 -2.90 -5.49
N HIS A 229 14.24 -3.37 -6.71
CA HIS A 229 13.94 -4.77 -7.02
C HIS A 229 14.57 -5.21 -8.34
N ALA A 230 14.75 -6.51 -8.51
CA ALA A 230 15.31 -7.08 -9.73
C ALA A 230 14.19 -7.49 -10.69
N ASP A 231 14.40 -7.31 -11.99
CA ASP A 231 13.48 -7.72 -13.05
C ASP A 231 13.49 -9.24 -13.27
N MET A 232 14.58 -9.92 -12.86
CA MET A 232 14.77 -11.36 -13.06
C MET A 232 15.47 -12.02 -11.88
N TYR A 233 15.33 -13.34 -11.80
CA TYR A 233 16.11 -14.17 -10.88
C TYR A 233 17.59 -14.18 -11.32
N GLY A 234 18.51 -14.08 -10.36
CA GLY A 234 19.94 -14.15 -10.62
C GLY A 234 20.79 -13.81 -9.41
N VAL A 235 22.01 -13.37 -9.67
CA VAL A 235 22.99 -12.94 -8.66
C VAL A 235 23.18 -11.44 -8.74
N PHE A 236 22.92 -10.72 -7.65
CA PHE A 236 23.08 -9.28 -7.56
C PHE A 236 24.57 -8.89 -7.72
N LYS A 237 24.86 -7.94 -8.59
CA LYS A 237 26.21 -7.43 -8.85
C LYS A 237 26.41 -6.05 -8.25
N GLU A 238 25.58 -5.11 -8.64
CA GLU A 238 25.66 -3.72 -8.21
C GLU A 238 24.39 -2.94 -8.55
N ILE A 239 24.22 -1.79 -7.90
CA ILE A 239 23.31 -0.74 -8.31
C ILE A 239 24.09 0.41 -8.92
N ILE A 240 23.63 0.94 -10.04
CA ILE A 240 24.19 2.12 -10.70
C ILE A 240 23.15 3.22 -10.62
N ILE A 241 23.53 4.36 -10.04
CA ILE A 241 22.67 5.54 -9.92
C ILE A 241 23.36 6.69 -10.68
N ASP A 242 22.58 7.47 -11.41
CA ASP A 242 23.07 8.67 -12.08
C ASP A 242 23.72 9.63 -11.06
N ASN A 243 24.92 10.13 -11.38
CA ASN A 243 25.70 10.94 -10.45
C ASN A 243 25.00 12.26 -10.08
N ASN A 244 24.36 12.93 -11.05
CA ASN A 244 23.68 14.20 -10.76
C ASN A 244 22.47 13.97 -9.85
N LEU A 245 21.73 12.90 -10.06
CA LEU A 245 20.62 12.51 -9.19
C LEU A 245 21.13 12.17 -7.79
N PHE A 246 22.23 11.40 -7.70
CA PHE A 246 22.83 10.99 -6.43
C PHE A 246 23.28 12.18 -5.58
N GLU A 247 23.93 13.16 -6.20
CA GLU A 247 24.48 14.32 -5.50
C GLU A 247 23.41 15.34 -5.08
N ASN A 248 22.31 15.49 -5.83
CA ASN A 248 21.37 16.58 -5.65
C ASN A 248 20.04 16.17 -5.02
N ASN A 249 19.61 14.92 -5.20
CA ASN A 249 18.26 14.52 -4.82
C ASN A 249 18.22 13.31 -3.88
N ILE A 250 19.19 12.40 -3.95
CA ILE A 250 19.15 11.21 -3.12
C ILE A 250 19.50 11.55 -1.68
N ILE A 251 18.60 11.21 -0.78
CA ILE A 251 18.78 11.36 0.66
C ILE A 251 19.38 10.10 1.28
N GLU A 252 18.94 8.93 0.78
CA GLU A 252 19.36 7.64 1.31
C GLU A 252 19.21 6.54 0.27
N VAL A 253 20.14 5.60 0.28
CA VAL A 253 20.03 4.31 -0.39
C VAL A 253 20.30 3.23 0.64
N ASP A 254 19.29 2.41 0.94
CA ASP A 254 19.39 1.30 1.87
C ASP A 254 19.30 -0.02 1.11
N MET A 255 20.45 -0.70 0.96
CA MET A 255 20.53 -1.99 0.28
C MET A 255 20.47 -3.13 1.27
N TRP A 256 19.56 -4.08 1.05
CA TRP A 256 19.37 -5.28 1.90
C TRP A 256 20.14 -6.48 1.37
N VAL A 257 20.73 -6.36 0.19
CA VAL A 257 21.55 -7.38 -0.44
C VAL A 257 22.96 -6.85 -0.72
N LYS A 258 23.93 -7.74 -0.80
CA LYS A 258 25.31 -7.46 -1.17
C LYS A 258 25.70 -8.21 -2.46
N LYS A 259 26.76 -7.76 -3.10
CA LYS A 259 27.32 -8.42 -4.29
C LYS A 259 27.52 -9.91 -4.03
N GLY A 260 26.94 -10.73 -4.91
CA GLY A 260 26.97 -12.20 -4.82
C GLY A 260 25.72 -12.84 -4.21
N ASP A 261 24.83 -12.05 -3.62
CA ASP A 261 23.56 -12.60 -3.09
C ASP A 261 22.60 -12.97 -4.24
N ARG A 262 21.82 -14.01 -4.02
CA ARG A 262 20.73 -14.38 -4.95
C ARG A 262 19.54 -13.47 -4.76
N VAL A 263 18.95 -13.03 -5.85
CA VAL A 263 17.75 -12.20 -5.89
C VAL A 263 16.69 -12.85 -6.78
N ASN A 264 15.43 -12.58 -6.48
CA ASN A 264 14.29 -13.04 -7.28
C ASN A 264 13.78 -11.91 -8.18
N SER A 265 12.96 -12.27 -9.17
CA SER A 265 12.07 -11.32 -9.82
C SER A 265 11.04 -10.78 -8.82
N PHE A 266 10.53 -9.57 -9.05
CA PHE A 266 9.65 -8.89 -8.12
C PHE A 266 8.21 -9.44 -8.16
N ARG A 267 7.84 -10.27 -7.18
CA ARG A 267 6.53 -10.90 -7.03
C ARG A 267 5.76 -10.41 -5.80
N GLY A 268 6.45 -9.73 -4.90
CA GLY A 268 5.89 -9.22 -3.66
C GLY A 268 6.93 -8.47 -2.84
N ALA A 269 6.52 -7.83 -1.77
CA ALA A 269 7.39 -7.01 -0.92
C ALA A 269 8.65 -7.75 -0.40
N ASN A 270 8.59 -9.08 -0.26
CA ASN A 270 9.75 -9.88 0.20
C ASN A 270 10.85 -10.05 -0.87
N ASP A 271 10.57 -9.72 -2.13
CA ASP A 271 11.55 -9.78 -3.22
C ASP A 271 12.21 -8.40 -3.47
N ALA A 272 11.89 -7.40 -2.66
CA ALA A 272 12.61 -6.13 -2.63
C ALA A 272 14.05 -6.34 -2.14
N ILE A 273 15.00 -5.63 -2.74
CA ILE A 273 16.42 -5.73 -2.43
C ILE A 273 16.98 -4.48 -1.74
N GLY A 274 16.13 -3.48 -1.53
CA GLY A 274 16.47 -2.23 -0.86
C GLY A 274 15.42 -1.16 -1.12
N THR A 275 15.69 0.04 -0.60
CA THR A 275 14.91 1.25 -0.86
C THR A 275 15.83 2.42 -1.18
N LEU A 276 15.30 3.38 -1.94
CA LEU A 276 15.97 4.64 -2.23
C LEU A 276 15.00 5.77 -1.90
N VAL A 277 15.48 6.73 -1.11
CA VAL A 277 14.73 7.94 -0.73
C VAL A 277 15.28 9.13 -1.48
N ALA A 278 14.41 9.87 -2.16
CA ALA A 278 14.77 11.07 -2.89
C ALA A 278 13.86 12.25 -2.52
N ARG A 279 14.42 13.47 -2.57
CA ARG A 279 13.72 14.73 -2.36
C ARG A 279 13.90 15.66 -3.56
N PHE A 280 12.82 16.36 -3.90
CA PHE A 280 12.78 17.31 -5.01
C PHE A 280 12.20 18.63 -4.54
N ASP A 281 12.57 19.71 -5.22
CA ASP A 281 12.04 21.04 -4.92
C ASP A 281 10.69 21.29 -5.61
N THR A 282 10.43 20.56 -6.71
CA THR A 282 9.18 20.69 -7.47
C THR A 282 8.50 19.34 -7.73
N GLU A 283 7.17 19.38 -7.84
CA GLU A 283 6.33 18.25 -8.20
C GLU A 283 6.74 17.64 -9.54
N ASN A 284 7.01 18.50 -10.55
CA ASN A 284 7.37 18.04 -11.89
C ASN A 284 8.69 17.26 -11.92
N GLU A 285 9.69 17.69 -11.14
CA GLU A 285 10.95 16.96 -11.03
C GLU A 285 10.74 15.57 -10.43
N MET A 286 9.96 15.48 -9.36
CA MET A 286 9.64 14.21 -8.72
C MET A 286 8.89 13.27 -9.67
N ILE A 287 7.84 13.76 -10.35
CA ILE A 287 7.07 12.98 -11.32
C ILE A 287 7.97 12.50 -12.46
N ASN A 288 8.80 13.38 -13.01
CA ASN A 288 9.74 13.02 -14.07
C ASN A 288 10.75 11.95 -13.62
N PHE A 289 11.25 12.05 -12.39
CA PHE A 289 12.13 11.03 -11.82
C PHE A 289 11.42 9.68 -11.73
N ILE A 290 10.25 9.61 -11.10
CA ILE A 290 9.52 8.34 -10.90
C ILE A 290 9.17 7.69 -12.25
N ASN A 291 8.68 8.46 -13.22
CA ASN A 291 8.29 7.94 -14.53
C ASN A 291 9.49 7.46 -15.38
N ASN A 292 10.69 7.96 -15.10
CA ASN A 292 11.90 7.66 -15.85
C ASN A 292 12.99 7.02 -14.98
N GLN A 293 12.65 6.48 -13.83
CA GLN A 293 13.62 5.95 -12.85
C GLN A 293 14.59 4.92 -13.44
N SER A 294 14.11 4.07 -14.36
CA SER A 294 14.94 3.06 -15.04
C SER A 294 16.08 3.65 -15.89
N ASN A 295 16.01 4.94 -16.26
CA ASN A 295 17.12 5.63 -16.95
C ASN A 295 18.21 6.05 -15.96
N SER A 296 17.84 6.35 -14.71
CA SER A 296 18.72 6.89 -13.68
C SER A 296 19.16 5.87 -12.64
N ILE A 297 18.43 4.77 -12.50
CA ILE A 297 18.72 3.69 -11.54
C ILE A 297 18.72 2.37 -12.30
N LYS A 298 19.82 1.63 -12.20
CA LYS A 298 19.98 0.30 -12.83
C LYS A 298 20.44 -0.71 -11.80
N ILE A 299 19.72 -1.80 -11.69
CA ILE A 299 20.07 -2.95 -10.85
C ILE A 299 20.66 -4.00 -11.77
N ILE A 300 21.93 -4.37 -11.54
CA ILE A 300 22.66 -5.33 -12.36
C ILE A 300 22.60 -6.70 -11.71
N VAL A 301 22.00 -7.64 -12.43
CA VAL A 301 21.84 -9.06 -12.06
C VAL A 301 22.45 -9.93 -13.16
N GLU A 302 23.15 -11.01 -12.78
CA GLU A 302 23.70 -12.04 -13.68
C GLU A 302 23.16 -13.43 -13.34
#